data_0b001ef860f80a8c2bcbcc5e2c11c234
#
_entry.id   0b001ef860f80a8c2bcbcc5e2c11c234
#
_cell.length_a   1.000
_cell.length_b   1.000
_cell.length_c   1.000
_cell.angle_alpha   90.00
_cell.angle_beta   90.00
_cell.angle_gamma   90.00
#
_symmetry.space_group_name_H-M   'P 1'
#
loop_
_entity.id
_entity.type
_entity.pdbx_description
1 polymer ?
#
loop_
_entity_poly.entity_id
_entity_poly.type
_entity_poly.pdbx_seq_one_letter_code
_entity_poly.pdbx_strand_id
1 'polypeptide(L)'
;MMEQIGNALRLQKILQQLAVGDDVIRNNACDEALSFIDSLPDNQKDIVWPQIVPHLIMIGRWAEADKMIDNMMTSKDESCVVNAYIARIEYWRKQPAPDDKKIMEAIDCYLSFAKQTGNEHTIISAYLIHGLHRVHHQLYSDAIKDFSEVACLADYLHSRHYAALSKYHTGYCLYKLGKLSLANEYLHRATELAWYEKNPQIAKQSETMRAIVLMDQGKKDEAVRVMKEWEKQFATQL
;
A
#
# COMPACT_ATOMS: atom_id res chain seq x y z
N MET A 1 11.06 -32.85 -3.40
CA MET A 1 11.03 -32.36 -1.99
C MET A 1 12.35 -31.71 -1.56
N MET A 2 13.51 -32.39 -1.61
CA MET A 2 14.81 -31.77 -1.21
C MET A 2 15.20 -30.55 -2.03
N GLU A 3 14.99 -30.56 -3.35
CA GLU A 3 15.26 -29.43 -4.23
C GLU A 3 14.38 -28.21 -3.91
N GLN A 4 13.10 -28.42 -3.60
CA GLN A 4 12.19 -27.32 -3.19
C GLN A 4 12.61 -26.70 -1.86
N ILE A 5 13.09 -27.49 -0.90
CA ILE A 5 13.63 -26.99 0.36
C ILE A 5 14.92 -26.19 0.11
N GLY A 6 15.80 -26.68 -0.77
CA GLY A 6 17.00 -25.98 -1.17
C GLY A 6 16.73 -24.61 -1.82
N ASN A 7 15.76 -24.55 -2.73
CA ASN A 7 15.33 -23.32 -3.37
C ASN A 7 14.73 -22.32 -2.38
N ALA A 8 13.90 -22.77 -1.44
CA ALA A 8 13.31 -21.90 -0.41
C ALA A 8 14.38 -21.29 0.51
N LEU A 9 15.36 -22.08 0.96
CA LEU A 9 16.47 -21.61 1.78
C LEU A 9 17.36 -20.61 1.02
N ARG A 10 17.61 -20.88 -0.26
CA ARG A 10 18.39 -19.97 -1.13
C ARG A 10 17.66 -18.63 -1.29
N LEU A 11 16.37 -18.64 -1.59
CA LEU A 11 15.54 -17.45 -1.70
C LEU A 11 15.53 -16.66 -0.38
N GLN A 12 15.34 -17.31 0.75
CA GLN A 12 15.36 -16.66 2.05
C GLN A 12 16.70 -15.95 2.33
N LYS A 13 17.84 -16.57 1.99
CA LYS A 13 19.16 -15.96 2.12
C LYS A 13 19.28 -14.71 1.24
N ILE A 14 18.86 -14.81 -0.02
CA ILE A 14 18.87 -13.68 -0.96
C ILE A 14 18.04 -12.52 -0.41
N LEU A 15 16.80 -12.77 0.00
CA LEU A 15 15.90 -11.75 0.56
C LEU A 15 16.48 -11.10 1.82
N GLN A 16 17.13 -11.86 2.69
CA GLN A 16 17.81 -11.31 3.87
C GLN A 16 18.95 -10.37 3.49
N GLN A 17 19.76 -10.72 2.51
CA GLN A 17 20.85 -9.87 2.01
C GLN A 17 20.31 -8.59 1.35
N LEU A 18 19.20 -8.68 0.61
CA LEU A 18 18.53 -7.54 -0.01
C LEU A 18 17.94 -6.58 1.04
N ALA A 19 17.43 -7.11 2.15
CA ALA A 19 16.80 -6.30 3.21
C ALA A 19 17.82 -5.55 4.09
N VAL A 20 18.94 -6.19 4.44
CA VAL A 20 19.87 -5.72 5.50
C VAL A 20 21.21 -5.23 4.93
N GLY A 21 21.56 -5.63 3.71
CA GLY A 21 22.86 -5.33 3.11
C GLY A 21 23.09 -3.85 2.81
N ASP A 22 24.37 -3.46 2.77
CA ASP A 22 24.78 -2.23 2.09
C ASP A 22 24.60 -2.34 0.56
N ASP A 23 24.87 -1.28 -0.19
CA ASP A 23 24.64 -1.25 -1.63
C ASP A 23 25.44 -2.29 -2.40
N VAL A 24 26.63 -2.67 -1.93
CA VAL A 24 27.45 -3.71 -2.57
C VAL A 24 26.83 -5.08 -2.34
N ILE A 25 26.44 -5.37 -1.10
CA ILE A 25 25.78 -6.64 -0.74
C ILE A 25 24.46 -6.76 -1.49
N ARG A 26 23.66 -5.69 -1.54
CA ARG A 26 22.38 -5.67 -2.25
C ARG A 26 22.55 -5.91 -3.74
N ASN A 27 23.54 -5.27 -4.40
CA ASN A 27 23.81 -5.49 -5.82
C ASN A 27 24.20 -6.94 -6.10
N ASN A 28 25.09 -7.54 -5.30
CA ASN A 28 25.49 -8.93 -5.44
C ASN A 28 24.29 -9.89 -5.20
N ALA A 29 23.46 -9.59 -4.22
CA ALA A 29 22.25 -10.36 -3.94
C ALA A 29 21.22 -10.27 -5.08
N CYS A 30 21.14 -9.12 -5.77
CA CYS A 30 20.32 -8.99 -6.98
C CYS A 30 20.85 -9.86 -8.12
N ASP A 31 22.16 -9.90 -8.35
CA ASP A 31 22.75 -10.78 -9.37
C ASP A 31 22.52 -12.25 -9.05
N GLU A 32 22.63 -12.63 -7.78
CA GLU A 32 22.28 -13.98 -7.33
C GLU A 32 20.80 -14.27 -7.51
N ALA A 33 19.92 -13.31 -7.22
CA ALA A 33 18.46 -13.43 -7.41
C ALA A 33 18.10 -13.64 -8.88
N LEU A 34 18.67 -12.86 -9.80
CA LEU A 34 18.42 -12.99 -11.24
C LEU A 34 18.87 -14.36 -11.74
N SER A 35 20.09 -14.79 -11.39
CA SER A 35 20.60 -16.12 -11.74
C SER A 35 19.74 -17.26 -11.13
N PHE A 36 19.24 -17.06 -9.92
CA PHE A 36 18.34 -18.01 -9.27
C PHE A 36 17.01 -18.13 -10.01
N ILE A 37 16.40 -17.00 -10.37
CA ILE A 37 15.13 -16.95 -11.12
C ILE A 37 15.27 -17.64 -12.48
N ASP A 38 16.38 -17.43 -13.19
CA ASP A 38 16.63 -18.07 -14.48
C ASP A 38 16.70 -19.61 -14.37
N SER A 39 17.11 -20.12 -13.20
CA SER A 39 17.17 -21.57 -12.93
C SER A 39 15.82 -22.18 -12.52
N LEU A 40 14.81 -21.37 -12.22
CA LEU A 40 13.50 -21.84 -11.77
C LEU A 40 12.58 -22.22 -12.92
N PRO A 41 11.73 -23.23 -12.75
CA PRO A 41 10.62 -23.48 -13.66
C PRO A 41 9.61 -22.33 -13.62
N ASP A 42 8.90 -22.08 -14.73
CA ASP A 42 8.05 -20.88 -14.90
C ASP A 42 6.98 -20.76 -13.82
N ASN A 43 6.38 -21.87 -13.39
CA ASN A 43 5.37 -21.87 -12.33
C ASN A 43 5.90 -21.46 -10.92
N GLN A 44 7.22 -21.39 -10.73
CA GLN A 44 7.83 -20.92 -9.48
C GLN A 44 8.27 -19.46 -9.59
N LYS A 45 8.49 -18.95 -10.80
CA LYS A 45 8.89 -17.58 -11.02
C LYS A 45 7.84 -16.59 -10.54
N ASP A 46 6.55 -16.89 -10.75
CA ASP A 46 5.42 -16.06 -10.33
C ASP A 46 5.41 -15.74 -8.82
N ILE A 47 5.97 -16.63 -8.00
CA ILE A 47 6.09 -16.44 -6.55
C ILE A 47 7.32 -15.60 -6.18
N VAL A 48 8.39 -15.68 -6.98
CA VAL A 48 9.68 -15.06 -6.66
C VAL A 48 9.79 -13.64 -7.21
N TRP A 49 9.31 -13.39 -8.42
CA TRP A 49 9.36 -12.07 -9.04
C TRP A 49 8.81 -10.94 -8.16
N PRO A 50 7.61 -11.07 -7.57
CA PRO A 50 7.05 -10.02 -6.72
C PRO A 50 7.91 -9.66 -5.50
N GLN A 51 8.74 -10.59 -5.06
CA GLN A 51 9.62 -10.38 -3.91
C GLN A 51 10.94 -9.68 -4.29
N ILE A 52 11.40 -9.83 -5.52
CA ILE A 52 12.71 -9.28 -5.99
C ILE A 52 12.54 -7.91 -6.63
N VAL A 53 11.48 -7.69 -7.42
CA VAL A 53 11.25 -6.44 -8.17
C VAL A 53 11.32 -5.18 -7.30
N PRO A 54 10.71 -5.12 -6.10
CA PRO A 54 10.83 -3.93 -5.24
C PRO A 54 12.26 -3.58 -4.86
N HIS A 55 13.13 -4.58 -4.69
CA HIS A 55 14.54 -4.37 -4.39
C HIS A 55 15.33 -3.84 -5.60
N LEU A 56 15.05 -4.36 -6.80
CA LEU A 56 15.65 -3.83 -8.04
C LEU A 56 15.28 -2.36 -8.25
N ILE A 57 14.02 -1.99 -8.03
CA ILE A 57 13.54 -0.61 -8.09
C ILE A 57 14.26 0.26 -7.04
N MET A 58 14.39 -0.24 -5.81
CA MET A 58 15.01 0.50 -4.69
C MET A 58 16.47 0.85 -4.95
N ILE A 59 17.23 -0.05 -5.57
CA ILE A 59 18.66 0.16 -5.88
C ILE A 59 18.90 0.77 -7.26
N GLY A 60 17.86 1.05 -8.03
CA GLY A 60 17.96 1.71 -9.34
C GLY A 60 18.35 0.79 -10.49
N ARG A 61 18.15 -0.52 -10.38
CA ARG A 61 18.34 -1.49 -11.48
C ARG A 61 17.12 -1.50 -12.41
N TRP A 62 16.92 -0.37 -13.08
CA TRP A 62 15.70 -0.07 -13.83
C TRP A 62 15.42 -1.02 -14.99
N ALA A 63 16.44 -1.40 -15.76
CA ALA A 63 16.26 -2.27 -16.93
C ALA A 63 15.81 -3.69 -16.54
N GLU A 64 16.40 -4.24 -15.47
CA GLU A 64 16.03 -5.56 -14.96
C GLU A 64 14.65 -5.53 -14.30
N ALA A 65 14.35 -4.48 -13.54
CA ALA A 65 13.03 -4.31 -12.95
C ALA A 65 11.94 -4.22 -14.03
N ASP A 66 12.17 -3.43 -15.07
CA ASP A 66 11.23 -3.24 -16.19
C ASP A 66 10.94 -4.56 -16.90
N LYS A 67 12.00 -5.28 -17.32
CA LYS A 67 11.87 -6.61 -17.95
C LYS A 67 11.10 -7.61 -17.06
N MET A 68 11.40 -7.59 -15.76
CA MET A 68 10.75 -8.52 -14.82
C MET A 68 9.28 -8.18 -14.64
N ILE A 69 8.91 -6.90 -14.53
CA ILE A 69 7.53 -6.44 -14.47
C ILE A 69 6.77 -6.86 -15.73
N ASP A 70 7.36 -6.71 -16.92
CA ASP A 70 6.73 -7.16 -18.17
C ASP A 70 6.47 -8.67 -18.18
N ASN A 71 7.41 -9.48 -17.68
CA ASN A 71 7.20 -10.92 -17.54
C ASN A 71 6.06 -11.23 -16.56
N MET A 72 6.00 -10.55 -15.41
CA MET A 72 4.91 -10.70 -14.45
C MET A 72 3.54 -10.34 -15.03
N MET A 73 3.47 -9.34 -15.92
CA MET A 73 2.21 -8.96 -16.61
C MET A 73 1.66 -10.06 -17.51
N THR A 74 2.48 -11.00 -17.95
CA THR A 74 2.08 -12.14 -18.80
C THR A 74 1.77 -13.41 -18.01
N SER A 75 1.87 -13.36 -16.68
CA SER A 75 1.58 -14.50 -15.81
C SER A 75 0.12 -14.93 -15.88
N LYS A 76 -0.12 -16.22 -15.64
CA LYS A 76 -1.48 -16.76 -15.45
C LYS A 76 -1.95 -16.62 -13.99
N ASP A 77 -1.05 -16.31 -13.07
CA ASP A 77 -1.36 -16.07 -11.67
C ASP A 77 -1.81 -14.61 -11.49
N GLU A 78 -3.09 -14.43 -11.16
CA GLU A 78 -3.67 -13.09 -10.94
C GLU A 78 -2.90 -12.31 -9.88
N SER A 79 -2.44 -12.97 -8.80
CA SER A 79 -1.67 -12.31 -7.74
C SER A 79 -0.32 -11.79 -8.26
N CYS A 80 0.34 -12.52 -9.14
CA CYS A 80 1.56 -12.07 -9.80
C CYS A 80 1.29 -10.83 -10.67
N VAL A 81 0.20 -10.85 -11.46
CA VAL A 81 -0.20 -9.70 -12.31
C VAL A 81 -0.58 -8.47 -11.47
N VAL A 82 -1.30 -8.64 -10.36
CA VAL A 82 -1.60 -7.56 -9.41
C VAL A 82 -0.31 -6.92 -8.89
N ASN A 83 0.65 -7.74 -8.46
CA ASN A 83 1.95 -7.24 -8.01
C ASN A 83 2.73 -6.55 -9.14
N ALA A 84 2.59 -6.98 -10.38
CA ALA A 84 3.20 -6.32 -11.54
C ALA A 84 2.67 -4.89 -11.74
N TYR A 85 1.35 -4.68 -11.62
CA TYR A 85 0.76 -3.34 -11.70
C TYR A 85 1.26 -2.43 -10.56
N ILE A 86 1.28 -2.94 -9.33
CA ILE A 86 1.80 -2.19 -8.18
C ILE A 86 3.28 -1.84 -8.39
N ALA A 87 4.08 -2.80 -8.84
CA ALA A 87 5.49 -2.60 -9.13
C ALA A 87 5.70 -1.59 -10.27
N ARG A 88 4.86 -1.60 -11.31
CA ARG A 88 4.91 -0.62 -12.42
C ARG A 88 4.65 0.80 -11.93
N ILE A 89 3.70 0.99 -11.02
CA ILE A 89 3.41 2.28 -10.40
C ILE A 89 4.61 2.76 -9.58
N GLU A 90 5.18 1.89 -8.74
CA GLU A 90 6.37 2.22 -7.94
C GLU A 90 7.62 2.44 -8.81
N TYR A 91 7.78 1.71 -9.91
CA TYR A 91 8.82 1.92 -10.89
C TYR A 91 8.82 3.36 -11.42
N TRP A 92 7.67 3.89 -11.85
CA TRP A 92 7.58 5.26 -12.34
C TRP A 92 7.73 6.30 -11.22
N ARG A 93 7.24 6.01 -10.01
CA ARG A 93 7.38 6.91 -8.85
C ARG A 93 8.81 7.07 -8.37
N LYS A 94 9.62 6.03 -8.47
CA LYS A 94 11.00 5.99 -7.96
C LYS A 94 12.06 6.40 -8.98
N GLN A 95 11.68 6.64 -10.22
CA GLN A 95 12.61 7.16 -11.23
C GLN A 95 13.27 8.46 -10.74
N PRO A 96 14.53 8.74 -11.13
CA PRO A 96 15.22 10.01 -10.79
C PRO A 96 14.44 11.26 -11.22
N ALA A 97 13.62 11.14 -12.27
CA ALA A 97 12.67 12.15 -12.73
C ALA A 97 11.30 11.47 -12.88
N PRO A 98 10.46 11.45 -11.82
CA PRO A 98 9.14 10.85 -11.89
C PRO A 98 8.27 11.52 -12.96
N ASP A 99 7.57 10.70 -13.74
CA ASP A 99 6.64 11.17 -14.77
C ASP A 99 5.20 10.91 -14.28
N ASP A 100 4.55 11.96 -13.80
CA ASP A 100 3.19 11.87 -13.24
C ASP A 100 2.18 11.32 -14.25
N LYS A 101 2.38 11.58 -15.55
CA LYS A 101 1.51 11.05 -16.60
C LYS A 101 1.62 9.52 -16.69
N LYS A 102 2.84 9.00 -16.70
CA LYS A 102 3.07 7.54 -16.71
C LYS A 102 2.61 6.87 -15.42
N ILE A 103 2.77 7.54 -14.28
CA ILE A 103 2.25 7.05 -12.99
C ILE A 103 0.73 6.93 -13.07
N MET A 104 0.04 7.96 -13.57
CA MET A 104 -1.42 7.95 -13.68
C MET A 104 -1.90 6.90 -14.67
N GLU A 105 -1.25 6.79 -15.84
CA GLU A 105 -1.55 5.75 -16.84
C GLU A 105 -1.42 4.34 -16.23
N ALA A 106 -0.37 4.09 -15.44
CA ALA A 106 -0.18 2.80 -14.76
C ALA A 106 -1.27 2.53 -13.70
N ILE A 107 -1.71 3.56 -12.96
CA ILE A 107 -2.80 3.47 -11.98
C ILE A 107 -4.14 3.17 -12.69
N ASP A 108 -4.43 3.86 -13.79
CA ASP A 108 -5.66 3.65 -14.58
C ASP A 108 -5.71 2.24 -15.19
N CYS A 109 -4.57 1.75 -15.70
CA CYS A 109 -4.43 0.37 -16.17
C CYS A 109 -4.71 -0.64 -15.05
N TYR A 110 -4.15 -0.40 -13.85
CA TYR A 110 -4.41 -1.26 -12.69
C TYR A 110 -5.88 -1.26 -12.29
N LEU A 111 -6.53 -0.09 -12.22
CA LEU A 111 -7.95 0.00 -11.88
C LEU A 111 -8.83 -0.69 -12.93
N SER A 112 -8.47 -0.57 -14.22
CA SER A 112 -9.17 -1.24 -15.30
C SER A 112 -9.05 -2.76 -15.21
N PHE A 113 -7.84 -3.26 -14.96
CA PHE A 113 -7.59 -4.68 -14.74
C PHE A 113 -8.37 -5.20 -13.52
N ALA A 114 -8.30 -4.50 -12.38
CA ALA A 114 -9.01 -4.88 -11.17
C ALA A 114 -10.52 -5.02 -11.39
N LYS A 115 -11.14 -4.10 -12.14
CA LYS A 115 -12.57 -4.18 -12.49
C LYS A 115 -12.87 -5.35 -13.40
N GLN A 116 -11.96 -5.75 -14.29
CA GLN A 116 -12.14 -6.89 -15.17
C GLN A 116 -12.06 -8.23 -14.45
N THR A 117 -11.21 -8.35 -13.43
CA THR A 117 -11.11 -9.59 -12.63
C THR A 117 -12.35 -9.81 -11.78
N GLY A 118 -13.05 -8.75 -11.37
CA GLY A 118 -14.17 -8.81 -10.44
C GLY A 118 -13.77 -9.19 -9.00
N ASN A 119 -12.46 -9.23 -8.70
CA ASN A 119 -11.96 -9.51 -7.35
C ASN A 119 -12.03 -8.26 -6.48
N GLU A 120 -12.91 -8.26 -5.48
CA GLU A 120 -13.18 -7.11 -4.63
C GLU A 120 -11.93 -6.60 -3.90
N HIS A 121 -11.05 -7.48 -3.44
CA HIS A 121 -9.80 -7.08 -2.78
C HIS A 121 -8.86 -6.36 -3.75
N THR A 122 -8.77 -6.84 -4.99
CA THR A 122 -7.99 -6.20 -6.05
C THR A 122 -8.57 -4.83 -6.42
N ILE A 123 -9.90 -4.72 -6.51
CA ILE A 123 -10.61 -3.46 -6.80
C ILE A 123 -10.39 -2.46 -5.66
N ILE A 124 -10.48 -2.88 -4.39
CA ILE A 124 -10.19 -2.03 -3.23
C ILE A 124 -8.75 -1.51 -3.26
N SER A 125 -7.79 -2.39 -3.53
CA SER A 125 -6.38 -2.01 -3.64
C SER A 125 -6.16 -0.95 -4.74
N ALA A 126 -6.77 -1.14 -5.90
CA ALA A 126 -6.67 -0.21 -7.01
C ALA A 126 -7.29 1.16 -6.68
N TYR A 127 -8.47 1.20 -6.07
CA TYR A 127 -9.09 2.47 -5.65
C TYR A 127 -8.31 3.16 -4.53
N LEU A 128 -7.71 2.43 -3.59
CA LEU A 128 -6.84 3.01 -2.57
C LEU A 128 -5.62 3.69 -3.20
N ILE A 129 -4.94 3.02 -4.12
CA ILE A 129 -3.77 3.58 -4.82
C ILE A 129 -4.16 4.80 -5.65
N HIS A 130 -5.30 4.75 -6.35
CA HIS A 130 -5.81 5.85 -7.17
C HIS A 130 -6.18 7.06 -6.29
N GLY A 131 -6.93 6.85 -5.21
CA GLY A 131 -7.29 7.89 -4.24
C GLY A 131 -6.06 8.53 -3.58
N LEU A 132 -5.07 7.72 -3.17
CA LEU A 132 -3.82 8.22 -2.59
C LEU A 132 -3.01 9.06 -3.59
N HIS A 133 -2.98 8.67 -4.87
CA HIS A 133 -2.36 9.47 -5.92
C HIS A 133 -3.06 10.83 -6.08
N ARG A 134 -4.40 10.85 -6.07
CA ARG A 134 -5.19 12.09 -6.09
C ARG A 134 -4.94 12.97 -4.87
N VAL A 135 -4.79 12.36 -3.68
CA VAL A 135 -4.39 13.10 -2.46
C VAL A 135 -3.03 13.76 -2.63
N HIS A 136 -2.05 13.07 -3.22
CA HIS A 136 -0.73 13.62 -3.50
C HIS A 136 -0.82 14.88 -4.38
N HIS A 137 -1.69 14.87 -5.37
CA HIS A 137 -1.96 16.01 -6.27
C HIS A 137 -3.02 16.99 -5.72
N GLN A 138 -3.39 16.90 -4.45
CA GLN A 138 -4.35 17.79 -3.77
C GLN A 138 -5.77 17.76 -4.38
N LEU A 139 -6.09 16.73 -5.15
CA LEU A 139 -7.42 16.50 -5.74
C LEU A 139 -8.35 15.81 -4.71
N TYR A 140 -8.52 16.46 -3.56
CA TYR A 140 -9.18 15.88 -2.39
C TYR A 140 -10.63 15.47 -2.63
N SER A 141 -11.38 16.26 -3.41
CA SER A 141 -12.77 15.94 -3.72
C SER A 141 -12.92 14.68 -4.59
N ASP A 142 -11.98 14.46 -5.51
CA ASP A 142 -11.98 13.26 -6.34
C ASP A 142 -11.43 12.04 -5.58
N ALA A 143 -10.45 12.24 -4.71
CA ALA A 143 -9.95 11.20 -3.81
C ALA A 143 -11.07 10.65 -2.89
N ILE A 144 -11.97 11.53 -2.40
CA ILE A 144 -13.13 11.10 -1.59
C ILE A 144 -14.04 10.14 -2.39
N LYS A 145 -14.19 10.34 -3.71
CA LYS A 145 -14.99 9.42 -4.55
C LYS A 145 -14.38 8.03 -4.56
N ASP A 146 -13.05 7.93 -4.74
CA ASP A 146 -12.35 6.65 -4.71
C ASP A 146 -12.49 5.97 -3.34
N PHE A 147 -12.28 6.71 -2.25
CA PHE A 147 -12.44 6.16 -0.90
C PHE A 147 -13.90 5.78 -0.59
N SER A 148 -14.89 6.40 -1.24
CA SER A 148 -16.28 6.00 -1.14
C SER A 148 -16.54 4.64 -1.82
N GLU A 149 -15.89 4.35 -2.95
CA GLU A 149 -15.94 3.02 -3.57
C GLU A 149 -15.32 1.96 -2.64
N VAL A 150 -14.18 2.29 -2.00
CA VAL A 150 -13.58 1.40 -0.97
C VAL A 150 -14.57 1.17 0.18
N ALA A 151 -15.29 2.19 0.63
CA ALA A 151 -16.28 2.05 1.71
C ALA A 151 -17.43 1.12 1.30
N CYS A 152 -17.97 1.28 0.08
CA CYS A 152 -19.04 0.42 -0.43
C CYS A 152 -18.61 -1.05 -0.50
N LEU A 153 -17.39 -1.31 -1.02
CA LEU A 153 -16.85 -2.67 -1.09
C LEU A 153 -16.52 -3.24 0.30
N ALA A 154 -16.06 -2.39 1.23
CA ALA A 154 -15.82 -2.79 2.61
C ALA A 154 -17.11 -3.22 3.32
N ASP A 155 -18.20 -2.53 3.09
CA ASP A 155 -19.53 -2.89 3.60
C ASP A 155 -20.02 -4.23 3.00
N TYR A 156 -19.83 -4.42 1.70
CA TYR A 156 -20.16 -5.68 1.01
C TYR A 156 -19.37 -6.87 1.56
N LEU A 157 -18.06 -6.69 1.78
CA LEU A 157 -17.17 -7.71 2.34
C LEU A 157 -17.27 -7.86 3.87
N HIS A 158 -18.08 -7.04 4.54
CA HIS A 158 -18.11 -6.91 6.01
C HIS A 158 -16.72 -6.68 6.62
N SER A 159 -15.83 -5.97 5.89
CA SER A 159 -14.46 -5.72 6.29
C SER A 159 -14.31 -4.39 7.02
N ARG A 160 -14.21 -4.44 8.34
CA ARG A 160 -13.95 -3.24 9.16
C ARG A 160 -12.59 -2.64 8.90
N HIS A 161 -11.61 -3.46 8.50
CA HIS A 161 -10.28 -2.98 8.12
C HIS A 161 -10.34 -1.98 6.97
N TYR A 162 -10.97 -2.35 5.85
CA TYR A 162 -11.13 -1.45 4.72
C TYR A 162 -12.06 -0.27 5.02
N ALA A 163 -13.09 -0.49 5.83
CA ALA A 163 -13.95 0.59 6.31
C ALA A 163 -13.17 1.60 7.16
N ALA A 164 -12.26 1.17 8.04
CA ALA A 164 -11.39 2.05 8.81
C ALA A 164 -10.45 2.86 7.90
N LEU A 165 -9.79 2.20 6.92
CA LEU A 165 -8.92 2.86 5.96
C LEU A 165 -9.65 3.93 5.14
N SER A 166 -10.81 3.58 4.57
CA SER A 166 -11.59 4.52 3.76
C SER A 166 -12.00 5.76 4.57
N LYS A 167 -12.46 5.54 5.82
CA LYS A 167 -12.86 6.64 6.70
C LYS A 167 -11.67 7.52 7.11
N TYR A 168 -10.51 6.93 7.40
CA TYR A 168 -9.29 7.67 7.70
C TYR A 168 -8.91 8.60 6.53
N HIS A 169 -8.81 8.05 5.31
CA HIS A 169 -8.42 8.84 4.15
C HIS A 169 -9.47 9.88 3.75
N THR A 170 -10.76 9.55 3.88
CA THR A 170 -11.85 10.51 3.68
C THR A 170 -11.77 11.65 4.71
N GLY A 171 -11.55 11.34 5.98
CA GLY A 171 -11.38 12.32 7.05
C GLY A 171 -10.20 13.25 6.79
N TYR A 172 -9.07 12.70 6.34
CA TYR A 172 -7.91 13.51 5.91
C TYR A 172 -8.26 14.47 4.76
N CYS A 173 -8.94 13.99 3.72
CA CYS A 173 -9.36 14.82 2.60
C CYS A 173 -10.33 15.92 3.03
N LEU A 174 -11.30 15.61 3.90
CA LEU A 174 -12.23 16.58 4.46
C LEU A 174 -11.52 17.66 5.27
N TYR A 175 -10.50 17.29 6.05
CA TYR A 175 -9.65 18.24 6.75
C TYR A 175 -8.96 19.20 5.77
N LYS A 176 -8.33 18.68 4.72
CA LYS A 176 -7.67 19.49 3.68
C LYS A 176 -8.65 20.42 2.94
N LEU A 177 -9.92 20.05 2.86
CA LEU A 177 -11.01 20.88 2.29
C LEU A 177 -11.60 21.87 3.31
N GLY A 178 -11.05 21.96 4.53
CA GLY A 178 -11.55 22.86 5.59
C GLY A 178 -12.88 22.41 6.25
N LYS A 179 -13.36 21.19 5.95
CA LYS A 179 -14.60 20.63 6.51
C LYS A 179 -14.34 19.97 7.86
N LEU A 180 -13.85 20.77 8.83
CA LEU A 180 -13.27 20.27 10.08
C LEU A 180 -14.24 19.41 10.91
N SER A 181 -15.53 19.74 10.98
CA SER A 181 -16.51 18.97 11.76
C SER A 181 -16.71 17.56 11.19
N LEU A 182 -16.85 17.45 9.87
CA LEU A 182 -16.96 16.18 9.18
C LEU A 182 -15.65 15.37 9.28
N ALA A 183 -14.50 16.03 9.13
CA ALA A 183 -13.20 15.39 9.29
C ALA A 183 -13.07 14.72 10.67
N ASN A 184 -13.42 15.45 11.75
CA ASN A 184 -13.40 14.90 13.11
C ASN A 184 -14.30 13.67 13.26
N GLU A 185 -15.51 13.70 12.69
CA GLU A 185 -16.45 12.57 12.72
C GLU A 185 -15.89 11.34 11.99
N TYR A 186 -15.39 11.51 10.76
CA TYR A 186 -14.84 10.41 9.97
C TYR A 186 -13.59 9.79 10.62
N LEU A 187 -12.71 10.62 11.18
CA LEU A 187 -11.51 10.15 11.88
C LEU A 187 -11.86 9.41 13.18
N HIS A 188 -12.85 9.90 13.94
CA HIS A 188 -13.34 9.20 15.12
C HIS A 188 -13.86 7.79 14.78
N ARG A 189 -14.71 7.68 13.76
CA ARG A 189 -15.22 6.38 13.29
C ARG A 189 -14.12 5.46 12.75
N ALA A 190 -13.08 6.03 12.11
CA ALA A 190 -11.93 5.25 11.67
C ALA A 190 -11.19 4.64 12.88
N THR A 191 -11.02 5.41 13.95
CA THR A 191 -10.41 4.94 15.20
C THR A 191 -11.22 3.80 15.83
N GLU A 192 -12.53 3.96 15.96
CA GLU A 192 -13.42 2.93 16.54
C GLU A 192 -13.30 1.60 15.77
N LEU A 193 -13.37 1.65 14.45
CA LEU A 193 -13.24 0.47 13.59
C LEU A 193 -11.85 -0.16 13.69
N ALA A 194 -10.80 0.66 13.72
CA ALA A 194 -9.42 0.18 13.82
C ALA A 194 -9.15 -0.51 15.17
N TRP A 195 -9.69 0.00 16.28
CA TRP A 195 -9.60 -0.65 17.59
C TRP A 195 -10.34 -1.99 17.62
N TYR A 196 -11.50 -2.06 17.01
CA TYR A 196 -12.26 -3.30 16.93
C TYR A 196 -11.49 -4.39 16.17
N GLU A 197 -10.77 -4.02 15.11
CA GLU A 197 -9.93 -4.91 14.30
C GLU A 197 -8.52 -5.15 14.89
N LYS A 198 -8.25 -4.62 16.08
CA LYS A 198 -6.92 -4.69 16.72
C LYS A 198 -5.80 -4.15 15.82
N ASN A 199 -6.09 -3.12 15.05
CA ASN A 199 -5.12 -2.42 14.20
C ASN A 199 -4.67 -1.11 14.87
N PRO A 200 -3.63 -1.16 15.73
CA PRO A 200 -3.18 0.01 16.47
C PRO A 200 -2.58 1.09 15.58
N GLN A 201 -2.08 0.73 14.40
CA GLN A 201 -1.46 1.67 13.48
C GLN A 201 -2.50 2.63 12.89
N ILE A 202 -3.60 2.10 12.34
CA ILE A 202 -4.70 2.94 11.79
C ILE A 202 -5.34 3.74 12.92
N ALA A 203 -5.56 3.15 14.10
CA ALA A 203 -6.10 3.83 15.26
C ALA A 203 -5.23 5.04 15.64
N LYS A 204 -3.90 4.84 15.75
CA LYS A 204 -2.93 5.90 16.04
C LYS A 204 -2.98 7.03 15.01
N GLN A 205 -2.94 6.68 13.74
CA GLN A 205 -2.97 7.67 12.65
C GLN A 205 -4.27 8.50 12.70
N SER A 206 -5.41 7.83 12.92
CA SER A 206 -6.72 8.47 12.97
C SER A 206 -6.84 9.41 14.17
N GLU A 207 -6.43 8.99 15.39
CA GLU A 207 -6.48 9.84 16.59
C GLU A 207 -5.49 10.99 16.51
N THR A 208 -4.28 10.77 15.99
CA THR A 208 -3.32 11.85 15.78
C THR A 208 -3.88 12.91 14.84
N MET A 209 -4.48 12.48 13.72
CA MET A 209 -5.07 13.40 12.75
C MET A 209 -6.31 14.11 13.36
N ARG A 210 -7.12 13.40 14.15
CA ARG A 210 -8.27 13.96 14.85
C ARG A 210 -7.85 15.04 15.86
N ALA A 211 -6.79 14.80 16.60
CA ALA A 211 -6.25 15.83 17.52
C ALA A 211 -5.83 17.10 16.78
N ILE A 212 -5.21 16.99 15.60
CA ILE A 212 -4.86 18.13 14.74
C ILE A 212 -6.14 18.89 14.32
N VAL A 213 -7.16 18.17 13.85
CA VAL A 213 -8.45 18.77 13.46
C VAL A 213 -9.10 19.52 14.62
N LEU A 214 -9.09 18.95 15.84
CA LEU A 214 -9.64 19.60 17.04
C LEU A 214 -8.85 20.86 17.43
N MET A 215 -7.52 20.82 17.30
CA MET A 215 -6.69 22.01 17.51
C MET A 215 -7.07 23.15 16.54
N ASP A 216 -7.26 22.83 15.27
CA ASP A 216 -7.64 23.81 14.23
C ASP A 216 -9.08 24.32 14.43
N GLN A 217 -9.95 23.54 15.12
CA GLN A 217 -11.27 23.99 15.58
C GLN A 217 -11.20 24.89 16.83
N GLY A 218 -10.03 25.09 17.42
CA GLY A 218 -9.85 25.81 18.70
C GLY A 218 -10.20 24.98 19.94
N LYS A 219 -10.47 23.68 19.81
CA LYS A 219 -10.88 22.78 20.89
C LYS A 219 -9.66 22.10 21.55
N LYS A 220 -8.75 22.91 22.07
CA LYS A 220 -7.45 22.45 22.61
C LYS A 220 -7.58 21.41 23.72
N ASP A 221 -8.49 21.61 24.66
CA ASP A 221 -8.67 20.71 25.80
C ASP A 221 -9.19 19.33 25.33
N GLU A 222 -10.07 19.33 24.31
CA GLU A 222 -10.58 18.10 23.71
C GLU A 222 -9.47 17.34 22.97
N ALA A 223 -8.62 18.04 22.21
CA ALA A 223 -7.47 17.45 21.53
C ALA A 223 -6.50 16.78 22.51
N VAL A 224 -6.18 17.45 23.63
CA VAL A 224 -5.32 16.90 24.69
C VAL A 224 -5.97 15.67 25.34
N ARG A 225 -7.27 15.70 25.59
CA ARG A 225 -8.01 14.57 26.15
C ARG A 225 -7.95 13.36 25.22
N VAL A 226 -8.21 13.54 23.93
CA VAL A 226 -8.16 12.49 22.91
C VAL A 226 -6.78 11.80 22.89
N MET A 227 -5.71 12.57 22.92
CA MET A 227 -4.35 12.00 22.92
C MET A 227 -4.03 11.23 24.20
N LYS A 228 -4.45 11.73 25.35
CA LYS A 228 -4.25 11.03 26.63
C LYS A 228 -5.05 9.73 26.73
N GLU A 229 -6.30 9.72 26.23
CA GLU A 229 -7.14 8.53 26.20
C GLU A 229 -6.53 7.47 25.27
N TRP A 230 -6.00 7.89 24.12
CA TRP A 230 -5.28 7.01 23.21
C TRP A 230 -4.04 6.38 23.87
N GLU A 231 -3.18 7.18 24.51
CA GLU A 231 -2.01 6.69 25.22
C GLU A 231 -2.35 5.66 26.29
N LYS A 232 -3.42 5.91 27.05
CA LYS A 232 -3.90 4.99 28.07
C LYS A 232 -4.40 3.67 27.48
N GLN A 233 -5.17 3.71 26.40
CA GLN A 233 -5.69 2.51 25.74
C GLN A 233 -4.55 1.69 25.10
N PHE A 234 -3.57 2.36 24.51
CA PHE A 234 -2.41 1.70 23.91
C PHE A 234 -1.55 1.00 24.97
N ALA A 235 -1.32 1.64 26.11
CA ALA A 235 -0.54 1.06 27.22
C ALA A 235 -1.21 -0.17 27.87
N THR A 236 -2.53 -0.33 27.72
CA THR A 236 -3.28 -1.49 28.27
C THR A 236 -3.38 -2.67 27.31
N GLN A 237 -2.93 -2.52 26.05
CA GLN A 237 -3.00 -3.57 25.02
C GLN A 237 -1.63 -4.18 24.66
N LEU A 238 -0.54 -3.62 25.19
CA LEU A 238 0.82 -4.17 25.17
C LEU A 238 1.04 -5.03 26.41
#